data_c5e007811523e8cb3a4690ed4f0dc4b2
#
_entry.id   c5e007811523e8cb3a4690ed4f0dc4b2
#
_cell.length_a   1.000
_cell.length_b   1.000
_cell.length_c   1.000
_cell.angle_alpha   90.00
_cell.angle_beta   90.00
_cell.angle_gamma   90.00
#
_symmetry.space_group_name_H-M   'P 1'
#
loop_
_entity.id
_entity.type
_entity.pdbx_description
1 polymer ?
#
loop_
_entity_poly.entity_id
_entity_poly.type
_entity_poly.pdbx_seq_one_letter_code
_entity_poly.pdbx_strand_id
1 'polypeptide(L)'
;LFRLRTPPLIESPMYRIAPSILSANFAKLGEEVQSVIAAGADIVHFDVMDNHYVPNLTVGPLVCEAIRPLTKAIIDVHLMVRPVDRIVPDFAKAGANIISFHPEASEHVDRTIGLIKECGCKAGLVLNPATPLSWLDFTLDKLDLVLIMSVNPGFGGQKFIAAALTKLRAVRERIRNSGRDVWLEVDGGVNVDNIAEIARAGADTFVAGSAIFGTKDYKATITAMRAELGKV
;
A
#
# COMPACT_ATOMS: atom_id res chain seq x y z
N LEU A 1 1.70 -48.07 3.57
CA LEU A 1 0.94 -47.21 2.66
C LEU A 1 1.30 -45.75 2.98
N PHE A 2 2.25 -45.20 2.23
CA PHE A 2 2.56 -43.76 2.28
C PHE A 2 1.42 -43.00 1.56
N ARG A 3 0.61 -42.26 2.29
CA ARG A 3 -0.31 -41.30 1.70
C ARG A 3 0.54 -40.11 1.19
N LEU A 4 0.66 -40.00 -0.13
CA LEU A 4 1.13 -38.77 -0.78
C LEU A 4 0.21 -37.64 -0.35
N ARG A 5 0.72 -36.68 0.47
CA ARG A 5 0.01 -35.41 0.73
C ARG A 5 0.03 -34.67 -0.59
N THR A 6 -1.14 -34.47 -1.20
CA THR A 6 -1.33 -33.47 -2.25
C THR A 6 -0.87 -32.13 -1.71
N PRO A 7 0.04 -31.39 -2.41
CA PRO A 7 0.38 -30.05 -2.03
C PRO A 7 -0.92 -29.22 -2.00
N PRO A 8 -1.06 -28.26 -1.07
CA PRO A 8 -2.20 -27.37 -1.06
C PRO A 8 -2.29 -26.67 -2.42
N LEU A 9 -3.50 -26.60 -2.98
CA LEU A 9 -3.80 -25.77 -4.13
C LEU A 9 -3.34 -24.36 -3.75
N ILE A 10 -2.37 -23.81 -4.49
CA ILE A 10 -1.98 -22.42 -4.38
C ILE A 10 -3.19 -21.66 -4.89
N GLU A 11 -4.03 -21.14 -3.98
CA GLU A 11 -5.06 -20.17 -4.35
C GLU A 11 -4.34 -19.03 -5.07
N SER A 12 -4.85 -18.66 -6.24
CA SER A 12 -4.33 -17.52 -7.00
C SER A 12 -4.29 -16.31 -6.07
N PRO A 13 -3.18 -15.57 -6.00
CA PRO A 13 -3.07 -14.44 -5.09
C PRO A 13 -4.23 -13.49 -5.36
N MET A 14 -4.96 -13.11 -4.30
CA MET A 14 -6.01 -12.12 -4.41
C MET A 14 -5.36 -10.76 -4.67
N TYR A 15 -5.40 -10.29 -5.93
CA TYR A 15 -4.87 -8.98 -6.30
C TYR A 15 -5.79 -7.85 -5.81
N ARG A 16 -5.20 -6.82 -5.20
CA ARG A 16 -5.90 -5.66 -4.64
C ARG A 16 -5.51 -4.39 -5.37
N ILE A 17 -6.50 -3.58 -5.74
CA ILE A 17 -6.29 -2.25 -6.33
C ILE A 17 -6.62 -1.21 -5.26
N ALA A 18 -5.66 -0.34 -4.97
CA ALA A 18 -5.68 0.69 -3.94
C ALA A 18 -5.54 2.09 -4.56
N PRO A 19 -6.64 2.76 -4.95
CA PRO A 19 -6.57 4.15 -5.42
C PRO A 19 -6.01 5.07 -4.34
N SER A 20 -4.90 5.81 -4.67
CA SER A 20 -4.38 6.85 -3.80
C SER A 20 -5.18 8.13 -3.95
N ILE A 21 -5.83 8.56 -2.88
CA ILE A 21 -6.62 9.79 -2.84
C ILE A 21 -5.79 11.07 -3.02
N LEU A 22 -4.46 10.98 -2.96
CA LEU A 22 -3.58 12.10 -3.28
C LEU A 22 -3.85 12.69 -4.66
N SER A 23 -4.36 11.89 -5.60
CA SER A 23 -4.70 12.30 -6.97
C SER A 23 -6.18 12.62 -7.17
N ALA A 24 -7.02 12.50 -6.12
CA ALA A 24 -8.45 12.76 -6.19
C ALA A 24 -8.79 14.26 -6.20
N ASN A 25 -10.01 14.60 -6.57
CA ASN A 25 -10.52 15.95 -6.40
C ASN A 25 -10.90 16.21 -4.94
N PHE A 26 -10.04 16.90 -4.20
CA PHE A 26 -10.24 17.17 -2.77
C PHE A 26 -11.51 17.97 -2.46
N ALA A 27 -12.02 18.78 -3.40
CA ALA A 27 -13.29 19.49 -3.21
C ALA A 27 -14.51 18.54 -3.15
N LYS A 28 -14.34 17.29 -3.58
CA LYS A 28 -15.37 16.24 -3.63
C LYS A 28 -14.87 14.88 -3.12
N LEU A 29 -13.92 14.91 -2.19
CA LEU A 29 -13.16 13.71 -1.80
C LEU A 29 -14.07 12.53 -1.37
N GLY A 30 -15.15 12.81 -0.66
CA GLY A 30 -16.12 11.78 -0.26
C GLY A 30 -16.79 11.09 -1.47
N GLU A 31 -17.22 11.87 -2.49
CA GLU A 31 -17.79 11.36 -3.73
C GLU A 31 -16.76 10.56 -4.54
N GLU A 32 -15.51 11.04 -4.58
CA GLU A 32 -14.39 10.37 -5.25
C GLU A 32 -14.12 8.98 -4.65
N VAL A 33 -14.05 8.89 -3.31
CA VAL A 33 -13.85 7.63 -2.61
C VAL A 33 -14.99 6.66 -2.89
N GLN A 34 -16.25 7.11 -2.78
CA GLN A 34 -17.41 6.27 -3.09
C GLN A 34 -17.38 5.78 -4.54
N SER A 35 -17.00 6.66 -5.46
CA SER A 35 -16.95 6.35 -6.90
C SER A 35 -15.91 5.29 -7.23
N VAL A 36 -14.68 5.38 -6.69
CA VAL A 36 -13.64 4.37 -6.98
C VAL A 36 -13.96 3.02 -6.34
N ILE A 37 -14.56 3.01 -5.14
CA ILE A 37 -15.01 1.75 -4.50
C ILE A 37 -16.16 1.13 -5.29
N ALA A 38 -17.14 1.91 -5.71
CA ALA A 38 -18.22 1.43 -6.60
C ALA A 38 -17.70 0.93 -7.96
N ALA A 39 -16.58 1.47 -8.43
CA ALA A 39 -15.89 1.03 -9.64
C ALA A 39 -15.12 -0.30 -9.47
N GLY A 40 -14.99 -0.83 -8.25
CA GLY A 40 -14.36 -2.12 -7.96
C GLY A 40 -12.97 -2.05 -7.36
N ALA A 41 -12.58 -0.92 -6.79
CA ALA A 41 -11.38 -0.83 -5.94
C ALA A 41 -11.60 -1.54 -4.59
N ASP A 42 -10.51 -2.05 -3.99
CA ASP A 42 -10.56 -2.84 -2.75
C ASP A 42 -10.18 -2.02 -1.53
N ILE A 43 -9.32 -1.04 -1.69
CA ILE A 43 -8.64 -0.28 -0.64
C ILE A 43 -8.73 1.20 -0.97
N VAL A 44 -8.78 2.05 0.04
CA VAL A 44 -8.56 3.50 -0.07
C VAL A 44 -7.18 3.80 0.50
N HIS A 45 -6.25 4.26 -0.34
CA HIS A 45 -4.89 4.57 0.06
C HIS A 45 -4.71 6.05 0.39
N PHE A 46 -4.18 6.33 1.59
CA PHE A 46 -3.93 7.67 2.12
C PHE A 46 -2.44 7.97 2.18
N ASP A 47 -1.96 8.86 1.34
CA ASP A 47 -0.60 9.39 1.37
C ASP A 47 -0.51 10.59 2.30
N VAL A 48 0.03 10.38 3.50
CA VAL A 48 0.14 11.39 4.56
C VAL A 48 1.54 11.98 4.60
N MET A 49 1.64 13.29 4.43
CA MET A 49 2.91 14.03 4.35
C MET A 49 2.87 15.25 5.26
N ASP A 50 3.97 15.54 5.95
CA ASP A 50 4.09 16.60 6.97
C ASP A 50 5.09 17.71 6.62
N ASN A 51 5.63 17.70 5.40
CA ASN A 51 6.69 18.62 4.96
C ASN A 51 8.01 18.52 5.76
N HIS A 52 8.24 17.36 6.42
CA HIS A 52 9.51 17.06 7.11
C HIS A 52 10.19 15.84 6.50
N TYR A 53 9.47 14.71 6.41
CA TYR A 53 10.02 13.51 5.79
C TYR A 53 10.13 13.66 4.25
N VAL A 54 9.13 14.28 3.63
CA VAL A 54 9.09 14.63 2.20
C VAL A 54 8.71 16.09 2.01
N PRO A 55 9.14 16.75 0.92
CA PRO A 55 8.90 18.19 0.70
C PRO A 55 7.48 18.48 0.19
N ASN A 56 6.47 17.92 0.86
CA ASN A 56 5.05 18.13 0.56
C ASN A 56 4.23 18.04 1.84
N LEU A 57 3.04 18.63 1.84
CA LEU A 57 2.05 18.58 2.91
C LEU A 57 0.71 18.12 2.31
N THR A 58 0.07 17.12 2.91
CA THR A 58 -1.18 16.58 2.36
C THR A 58 -2.32 16.59 3.37
N VAL A 59 -2.67 15.44 3.94
CA VAL A 59 -3.87 15.24 4.77
C VAL A 59 -3.50 14.72 6.15
N GLY A 60 -4.40 14.92 7.10
CA GLY A 60 -4.26 14.44 8.46
C GLY A 60 -5.41 13.53 8.90
N PRO A 61 -5.42 13.10 10.18
CA PRO A 61 -6.44 12.20 10.75
C PRO A 61 -7.88 12.69 10.57
N LEU A 62 -8.12 14.00 10.59
CA LEU A 62 -9.46 14.58 10.36
C LEU A 62 -10.07 14.18 9.01
N VAL A 63 -9.24 14.07 7.96
CA VAL A 63 -9.72 13.63 6.63
C VAL A 63 -10.05 12.15 6.66
N CYS A 64 -9.23 11.33 7.31
CA CYS A 64 -9.51 9.90 7.49
C CYS A 64 -10.83 9.68 8.26
N GLU A 65 -11.03 10.40 9.36
CA GLU A 65 -12.26 10.36 10.16
C GLU A 65 -13.51 10.76 9.34
N ALA A 66 -13.39 11.81 8.51
CA ALA A 66 -14.47 12.25 7.64
C ALA A 66 -14.83 11.24 6.54
N ILE A 67 -13.84 10.51 6.01
CA ILE A 67 -14.02 9.50 4.96
C ILE A 67 -14.51 8.16 5.53
N ARG A 68 -14.12 7.79 6.75
CA ARG A 68 -14.45 6.48 7.34
C ARG A 68 -15.92 6.09 7.26
N PRO A 69 -16.90 6.95 7.59
CA PRO A 69 -18.33 6.60 7.51
C PRO A 69 -18.86 6.44 6.08
N LEU A 70 -18.14 6.93 5.06
CA LEU A 70 -18.55 6.88 3.65
C LEU A 70 -18.18 5.59 2.95
N THR A 71 -17.35 4.74 3.55
CA THR A 71 -16.90 3.48 2.96
C THR A 71 -16.71 2.40 4.01
N LYS A 72 -16.89 1.12 3.62
CA LYS A 72 -16.51 -0.05 4.40
C LYS A 72 -15.19 -0.67 3.92
N ALA A 73 -14.62 -0.13 2.85
CA ALA A 73 -13.34 -0.60 2.32
C ALA A 73 -12.21 -0.42 3.35
N ILE A 74 -11.15 -1.15 3.17
CA ILE A 74 -9.93 -0.98 3.95
C ILE A 74 -9.39 0.43 3.71
N ILE A 75 -9.07 1.14 4.79
CA ILE A 75 -8.29 2.39 4.75
C ILE A 75 -6.86 2.03 5.10
N ASP A 76 -5.97 2.20 4.14
CA ASP A 76 -4.55 1.99 4.24
C ASP A 76 -3.84 3.36 4.29
N VAL A 77 -3.16 3.61 5.40
CA VAL A 77 -2.52 4.90 5.68
C VAL A 77 -1.01 4.75 5.55
N HIS A 78 -0.45 5.41 4.55
CA HIS A 78 0.99 5.49 4.31
C HIS A 78 1.55 6.77 4.92
N LEU A 79 2.33 6.63 6.00
CA LEU A 79 2.90 7.74 6.75
C LEU A 79 4.28 8.16 6.23
N MET A 80 4.34 9.24 5.51
CA MET A 80 5.55 9.97 5.11
C MET A 80 5.75 11.17 6.04
N VAL A 81 5.86 10.92 7.36
CA VAL A 81 5.90 11.94 8.41
C VAL A 81 7.02 11.64 9.41
N ARG A 82 7.57 12.68 10.04
CA ARG A 82 8.63 12.54 11.04
C ARG A 82 8.45 13.55 12.18
N PRO A 83 8.43 13.11 13.47
CA PRO A 83 8.49 11.72 13.94
C PRO A 83 7.16 10.98 13.75
N VAL A 84 7.22 9.70 13.37
CA VAL A 84 6.02 8.93 12.98
C VAL A 84 5.16 8.49 14.15
N ASP A 85 5.75 8.11 15.29
CA ASP A 85 5.04 7.48 16.42
C ASP A 85 3.87 8.33 16.95
N ARG A 86 4.01 9.67 16.92
CA ARG A 86 3.02 10.57 17.52
C ARG A 86 1.67 10.57 16.86
N ILE A 87 1.61 10.31 15.54
CA ILE A 87 0.37 10.42 14.76
C ILE A 87 -0.32 9.06 14.56
N VAL A 88 0.36 7.96 14.88
CA VAL A 88 -0.18 6.59 14.75
C VAL A 88 -1.51 6.42 15.51
N PRO A 89 -1.63 6.78 16.81
CA PRO A 89 -2.88 6.61 17.56
C PRO A 89 -4.04 7.42 16.97
N ASP A 90 -3.75 8.61 16.42
CA ASP A 90 -4.78 9.48 15.85
C ASP A 90 -5.36 8.90 14.56
N PHE A 91 -4.54 8.32 13.68
CA PHE A 91 -5.03 7.63 12.49
C PHE A 91 -5.78 6.33 12.82
N ALA A 92 -5.30 5.58 13.80
CA ALA A 92 -6.01 4.39 14.27
C ALA A 92 -7.42 4.76 14.79
N LYS A 93 -7.53 5.80 15.62
CA LYS A 93 -8.81 6.32 16.12
C LYS A 93 -9.68 6.86 14.99
N ALA A 94 -9.10 7.47 13.97
CA ALA A 94 -9.81 7.97 12.78
C ALA A 94 -10.35 6.85 11.88
N GLY A 95 -9.99 5.58 12.14
CA GLY A 95 -10.54 4.41 11.46
C GLY A 95 -9.64 3.82 10.37
N ALA A 96 -8.33 4.05 10.43
CA ALA A 96 -7.34 3.33 9.63
C ALA A 96 -7.39 1.83 9.96
N ASN A 97 -7.25 0.99 8.94
CA ASN A 97 -7.16 -0.47 9.09
C ASN A 97 -5.70 -0.94 9.01
N ILE A 98 -4.93 -0.28 8.17
CA ILE A 98 -3.49 -0.53 7.97
C ILE A 98 -2.78 0.80 8.16
N ILE A 99 -1.63 0.79 8.83
CA ILE A 99 -0.73 1.93 8.93
C ILE A 99 0.66 1.45 8.55
N SER A 100 1.22 2.07 7.52
CA SER A 100 2.57 1.80 7.04
C SER A 100 3.46 3.04 7.21
N PHE A 101 4.75 2.82 7.47
CA PHE A 101 5.71 3.88 7.71
C PHE A 101 7.10 3.52 7.18
N HIS A 102 7.92 4.53 6.93
CA HIS A 102 9.30 4.37 6.50
C HIS A 102 10.22 4.12 7.70
N PRO A 103 11.15 3.15 7.65
CA PRO A 103 12.09 2.92 8.75
C PRO A 103 12.93 4.16 9.06
N GLU A 104 13.23 4.99 8.06
CA GLU A 104 13.99 6.23 8.23
C GLU A 104 13.22 7.32 9.02
N ALA A 105 11.90 7.16 9.19
CA ALA A 105 11.05 8.10 9.93
C ALA A 105 10.90 7.73 11.43
N SER A 106 11.40 6.55 11.83
CA SER A 106 11.35 6.06 13.21
C SER A 106 12.75 5.87 13.77
N GLU A 107 12.95 6.24 15.04
CA GLU A 107 14.18 5.94 15.77
C GLU A 107 14.22 4.50 16.31
N HIS A 108 13.04 3.87 16.47
CA HIS A 108 12.87 2.52 17.01
C HIS A 108 11.81 1.74 16.25
N VAL A 109 12.16 1.24 15.07
CA VAL A 109 11.22 0.60 14.10
C VAL A 109 10.41 -0.53 14.74
N ASP A 110 11.02 -1.38 15.56
CA ASP A 110 10.32 -2.47 16.25
C ASP A 110 9.23 -1.93 17.21
N ARG A 111 9.53 -0.87 17.95
CA ARG A 111 8.57 -0.21 18.83
C ARG A 111 7.41 0.42 18.04
N THR A 112 7.69 1.05 16.92
CA THR A 112 6.66 1.65 16.06
C THR A 112 5.72 0.60 15.49
N ILE A 113 6.24 -0.56 15.05
CA ILE A 113 5.43 -1.72 14.64
C ILE A 113 4.52 -2.17 15.79
N GLY A 114 5.08 -2.31 17.00
CA GLY A 114 4.31 -2.65 18.21
C GLY A 114 3.20 -1.66 18.50
N LEU A 115 3.48 -0.35 18.46
CA LEU A 115 2.51 0.72 18.68
C LEU A 115 1.34 0.65 17.69
N ILE A 116 1.61 0.43 16.39
CA ILE A 116 0.55 0.28 15.38
C ILE A 116 -0.37 -0.89 15.73
N LYS A 117 0.20 -2.03 16.12
CA LYS A 117 -0.57 -3.22 16.50
C LYS A 117 -1.35 -3.03 17.80
N GLU A 118 -0.78 -2.39 18.80
CA GLU A 118 -1.45 -2.02 20.05
C GLU A 118 -2.65 -1.10 19.82
N CYS A 119 -2.58 -0.23 18.80
CA CYS A 119 -3.70 0.59 18.35
C CYS A 119 -4.76 -0.19 17.55
N GLY A 120 -4.60 -1.51 17.34
CA GLY A 120 -5.56 -2.37 16.63
C GLY A 120 -5.45 -2.33 15.09
N CYS A 121 -4.41 -1.72 14.54
CA CYS A 121 -4.16 -1.68 13.10
C CYS A 121 -3.19 -2.76 12.65
N LYS A 122 -3.27 -3.14 11.38
CA LYS A 122 -2.22 -3.90 10.70
C LYS A 122 -1.00 -3.01 10.47
N ALA A 123 0.21 -3.57 10.66
CA ALA A 123 1.46 -2.82 10.57
C ALA A 123 2.17 -3.08 9.23
N GLY A 124 2.52 -2.00 8.52
CA GLY A 124 3.29 -2.02 7.29
C GLY A 124 4.66 -1.33 7.42
N LEU A 125 5.66 -1.85 6.69
CA LEU A 125 6.96 -1.20 6.54
C LEU A 125 7.19 -0.80 5.10
N VAL A 126 7.57 0.47 4.88
CA VAL A 126 7.72 1.08 3.55
C VAL A 126 9.19 1.23 3.20
N LEU A 127 9.60 0.72 2.05
CA LEU A 127 10.98 0.79 1.59
C LEU A 127 11.09 1.67 0.35
N ASN A 128 11.81 2.79 0.48
CA ASN A 128 12.14 3.69 -0.63
C ASN A 128 12.96 2.97 -1.72
N PRO A 129 13.09 3.52 -2.94
CA PRO A 129 13.90 2.89 -3.99
C PRO A 129 15.30 2.50 -3.53
N ALA A 130 15.96 3.32 -2.71
CA ALA A 130 17.32 3.07 -2.21
C ALA A 130 17.38 2.40 -0.82
N THR A 131 16.26 2.25 -0.09
CA THR A 131 16.24 1.61 1.25
C THR A 131 16.63 0.13 1.14
N PRO A 132 17.62 -0.36 1.92
CA PRO A 132 18.05 -1.74 1.85
C PRO A 132 17.00 -2.71 2.42
N LEU A 133 16.98 -3.95 1.91
CA LEU A 133 16.06 -4.99 2.37
C LEU A 133 16.44 -5.58 3.75
N SER A 134 17.60 -5.24 4.30
CA SER A 134 18.03 -5.69 5.63
C SER A 134 17.11 -5.21 6.76
N TRP A 135 16.32 -4.16 6.55
CA TRP A 135 15.27 -3.77 7.48
C TRP A 135 14.23 -4.86 7.74
N LEU A 136 14.05 -5.80 6.79
CA LEU A 136 13.12 -6.92 6.92
C LEU A 136 13.71 -8.10 7.72
N ASP A 137 15.03 -8.15 7.95
CA ASP A 137 15.69 -9.31 8.55
C ASP A 137 15.19 -9.60 9.98
N PHE A 138 14.79 -8.57 10.73
CA PHE A 138 14.30 -8.66 12.11
C PHE A 138 12.90 -8.07 12.32
N THR A 139 12.17 -7.75 11.23
CA THR A 139 10.83 -7.14 11.34
C THR A 139 9.76 -7.91 10.60
N LEU A 140 10.12 -8.68 9.56
CA LEU A 140 9.17 -9.34 8.66
C LEU A 140 8.17 -10.26 9.39
N ASP A 141 8.58 -10.91 10.46
CA ASP A 141 7.74 -11.78 11.29
C ASP A 141 6.63 -11.03 12.04
N LYS A 142 6.75 -9.71 12.17
CA LYS A 142 5.80 -8.82 12.85
C LYS A 142 4.95 -7.99 11.88
N LEU A 143 5.29 -8.00 10.58
CA LEU A 143 4.60 -7.20 9.57
C LEU A 143 3.39 -7.92 8.99
N ASP A 144 2.39 -7.13 8.62
CA ASP A 144 1.21 -7.55 7.87
C ASP A 144 1.29 -7.08 6.41
N LEU A 145 2.15 -6.08 6.13
CA LEU A 145 2.35 -5.48 4.81
C LEU A 145 3.79 -5.00 4.65
N VAL A 146 4.35 -5.20 3.45
CA VAL A 146 5.56 -4.52 2.99
C VAL A 146 5.20 -3.71 1.76
N LEU A 147 5.44 -2.40 1.82
CA LEU A 147 5.24 -1.49 0.68
C LEU A 147 6.59 -1.15 0.03
N ILE A 148 6.69 -1.39 -1.26
CA ILE A 148 7.85 -0.99 -2.07
C ILE A 148 7.51 0.27 -2.86
N MET A 149 8.24 1.36 -2.57
CA MET A 149 8.15 2.57 -3.38
C MET A 149 8.84 2.35 -4.72
N SER A 150 8.10 2.56 -5.78
CA SER A 150 8.59 2.53 -7.17
C SER A 150 8.80 3.94 -7.76
N VAL A 151 8.71 4.96 -6.90
CA VAL A 151 9.10 6.36 -7.14
C VAL A 151 9.73 6.91 -5.86
N ASN A 152 10.37 8.07 -5.91
CA ASN A 152 10.72 8.77 -4.68
C ASN A 152 9.44 9.38 -4.07
N PRO A 153 9.15 9.14 -2.78
CA PRO A 153 7.92 9.62 -2.16
C PRO A 153 7.84 11.16 -2.12
N GLY A 154 6.62 11.69 -2.09
CA GLY A 154 6.34 13.11 -1.95
C GLY A 154 5.38 13.70 -2.99
N PHE A 155 5.32 13.18 -4.20
CA PHE A 155 4.46 13.70 -5.26
C PHE A 155 3.86 12.58 -6.11
N GLY A 156 2.61 12.74 -6.53
CA GLY A 156 1.95 11.86 -7.48
C GLY A 156 2.41 12.07 -8.93
N GLY A 157 1.99 11.17 -9.83
CA GLY A 157 2.21 11.31 -11.29
C GLY A 157 3.63 11.02 -11.77
N GLN A 158 4.49 10.45 -10.94
CA GLN A 158 5.87 10.10 -11.31
C GLN A 158 5.92 8.81 -12.14
N LYS A 159 7.01 8.64 -12.90
CA LYS A 159 7.26 7.43 -13.68
C LYS A 159 7.81 6.30 -12.80
N PHE A 160 7.34 5.09 -13.05
CA PHE A 160 7.79 3.87 -12.37
C PHE A 160 9.31 3.65 -12.54
N ILE A 161 10.00 3.41 -11.44
CA ILE A 161 11.44 3.08 -11.41
C ILE A 161 11.58 1.57 -11.62
N ALA A 162 12.10 1.14 -12.77
CA ALA A 162 12.20 -0.27 -13.16
C ALA A 162 12.97 -1.15 -12.15
N ALA A 163 13.96 -0.59 -11.43
CA ALA A 163 14.69 -1.30 -10.38
C ALA A 163 13.80 -1.83 -9.25
N ALA A 164 12.60 -1.26 -9.05
CA ALA A 164 11.62 -1.75 -8.08
C ALA A 164 11.16 -3.19 -8.37
N LEU A 165 11.14 -3.63 -9.64
CA LEU A 165 10.79 -5.00 -10.01
C LEU A 165 11.73 -6.03 -9.39
N THR A 166 13.03 -5.73 -9.37
CA THR A 166 14.04 -6.61 -8.73
C THR A 166 13.84 -6.65 -7.22
N LYS A 167 13.54 -5.50 -6.62
CA LYS A 167 13.25 -5.40 -5.18
C LYS A 167 11.99 -6.18 -4.80
N LEU A 168 10.92 -6.07 -5.60
CA LEU A 168 9.68 -6.83 -5.40
C LEU A 168 9.92 -8.34 -5.42
N ARG A 169 10.69 -8.86 -6.41
CA ARG A 169 11.03 -10.29 -6.47
C ARG A 169 11.75 -10.76 -5.21
N ALA A 170 12.74 -9.99 -4.77
CA ALA A 170 13.52 -10.33 -3.58
C ALA A 170 12.67 -10.29 -2.29
N VAL A 171 11.74 -9.34 -2.16
CA VAL A 171 10.84 -9.27 -1.01
C VAL A 171 9.81 -10.41 -1.05
N ARG A 172 9.25 -10.72 -2.22
CA ARG A 172 8.31 -11.86 -2.37
C ARG A 172 8.98 -13.18 -1.98
N GLU A 173 10.22 -13.39 -2.35
CA GLU A 173 10.99 -14.57 -1.94
C GLU A 173 11.14 -14.63 -0.41
N ARG A 174 11.49 -13.52 0.25
CA ARG A 174 11.59 -13.44 1.71
C ARG A 174 10.25 -13.75 2.39
N ILE A 175 9.14 -13.19 1.89
CA ILE A 175 7.79 -13.46 2.40
C ILE A 175 7.46 -14.95 2.26
N ARG A 176 7.71 -15.57 1.10
CA ARG A 176 7.48 -17.02 0.90
C ARG A 176 8.29 -17.85 1.88
N ASN A 177 9.57 -17.54 2.05
CA ASN A 177 10.48 -18.28 2.94
C ASN A 177 10.10 -18.12 4.42
N SER A 178 9.46 -17.03 4.81
CA SER A 178 8.99 -16.81 6.18
C SER A 178 7.74 -17.64 6.53
N GLY A 179 7.01 -18.16 5.54
CA GLY A 179 5.74 -18.85 5.74
C GLY A 179 4.59 -17.96 6.26
N ARG A 180 4.77 -16.63 6.24
CA ARG A 180 3.82 -15.65 6.74
C ARG A 180 2.93 -15.14 5.61
N ASP A 181 1.69 -14.79 5.95
CA ASP A 181 0.78 -14.05 5.07
C ASP A 181 1.03 -12.54 5.22
N VAL A 182 1.95 -12.03 4.41
CA VAL A 182 2.32 -10.60 4.36
C VAL A 182 2.00 -10.07 2.97
N TRP A 183 1.22 -9.00 2.91
CA TRP A 183 0.90 -8.34 1.64
C TRP A 183 2.14 -7.64 1.08
N LEU A 184 2.35 -7.78 -0.22
CA LEU A 184 3.41 -7.06 -0.92
C LEU A 184 2.78 -5.99 -1.80
N GLU A 185 2.84 -4.78 -1.31
CA GLU A 185 2.29 -3.61 -1.95
C GLU A 185 3.36 -2.86 -2.75
N VAL A 186 2.92 -2.16 -3.79
CA VAL A 186 3.76 -1.28 -4.60
C VAL A 186 3.07 0.05 -4.79
N ASP A 187 3.82 1.14 -4.65
CA ASP A 187 3.33 2.50 -4.88
C ASP A 187 4.29 3.31 -5.75
N GLY A 188 3.71 3.92 -6.78
CA GLY A 188 4.38 4.84 -7.68
C GLY A 188 4.38 4.43 -9.15
N GLY A 189 3.68 5.20 -10.00
CA GLY A 189 3.65 5.03 -11.45
C GLY A 189 2.98 3.75 -11.95
N VAL A 190 2.18 3.09 -11.11
CA VAL A 190 1.38 1.91 -11.49
C VAL A 190 0.23 2.33 -12.40
N ASN A 191 0.03 1.61 -13.49
CA ASN A 191 -1.01 1.85 -14.48
C ASN A 191 -1.39 0.55 -15.22
N VAL A 192 -2.34 0.62 -16.16
CA VAL A 192 -2.83 -0.55 -16.94
C VAL A 192 -1.70 -1.26 -17.69
N ASP A 193 -0.73 -0.50 -18.22
CA ASP A 193 0.30 -1.06 -19.10
C ASP A 193 1.37 -1.86 -18.35
N ASN A 194 1.61 -1.55 -17.06
CA ASN A 194 2.70 -2.17 -16.28
C ASN A 194 2.23 -3.06 -15.12
N ILE A 195 0.95 -3.02 -14.73
CA ILE A 195 0.45 -3.72 -13.55
C ILE A 195 0.67 -5.25 -13.62
N ALA A 196 0.53 -5.85 -14.81
CA ALA A 196 0.78 -7.29 -14.99
C ALA A 196 2.26 -7.67 -14.78
N GLU A 197 3.20 -6.84 -15.25
CA GLU A 197 4.64 -7.05 -15.03
C GLU A 197 4.99 -6.92 -13.53
N ILE A 198 4.41 -5.94 -12.86
CA ILE A 198 4.58 -5.71 -11.43
C ILE A 198 4.03 -6.89 -10.61
N ALA A 199 2.88 -7.43 -11.00
CA ALA A 199 2.29 -8.63 -10.37
C ALA A 199 3.19 -9.87 -10.58
N ARG A 200 3.74 -10.07 -11.78
CA ARG A 200 4.73 -11.15 -12.03
C ARG A 200 6.00 -10.98 -11.22
N ALA A 201 6.37 -9.76 -10.87
CA ALA A 201 7.47 -9.50 -9.94
C ALA A 201 7.14 -9.82 -8.49
N GLY A 202 5.88 -10.12 -8.18
CA GLY A 202 5.45 -10.64 -6.88
C GLY A 202 4.55 -9.71 -6.07
N ALA A 203 4.23 -8.50 -6.52
CA ALA A 203 3.25 -7.66 -5.85
C ALA A 203 1.84 -8.26 -5.90
N ASP A 204 1.06 -8.09 -4.84
CA ASP A 204 -0.35 -8.48 -4.75
C ASP A 204 -1.29 -7.30 -4.45
N THR A 205 -0.74 -6.14 -4.13
CA THR A 205 -1.47 -4.91 -3.81
C THR A 205 -0.86 -3.74 -4.58
N PHE A 206 -1.68 -2.96 -5.29
CA PHE A 206 -1.24 -1.98 -6.26
C PHE A 206 -1.83 -0.61 -5.97
N VAL A 207 -1.00 0.33 -5.56
CA VAL A 207 -1.40 1.72 -5.37
C VAL A 207 -1.36 2.44 -6.72
N ALA A 208 -2.50 3.00 -7.11
CA ALA A 208 -2.65 3.74 -8.35
C ALA A 208 -3.41 5.05 -8.10
N GLY A 209 -2.72 6.18 -8.22
CA GLY A 209 -3.30 7.51 -8.05
C GLY A 209 -3.75 8.10 -9.39
N SER A 210 -2.86 8.84 -10.05
CA SER A 210 -3.16 9.56 -11.30
C SER A 210 -3.66 8.66 -12.44
N ALA A 211 -3.25 7.39 -12.46
CA ALA A 211 -3.72 6.42 -13.46
C ALA A 211 -5.24 6.14 -13.35
N ILE A 212 -5.84 6.31 -12.17
CA ILE A 212 -7.28 6.16 -11.95
C ILE A 212 -7.95 7.53 -11.92
N PHE A 213 -7.58 8.41 -10.99
CA PHE A 213 -8.24 9.71 -10.80
C PHE A 213 -8.03 10.70 -11.96
N GLY A 214 -7.01 10.50 -12.79
CA GLY A 214 -6.80 11.28 -14.02
C GLY A 214 -7.70 10.88 -15.20
N THR A 215 -8.51 9.82 -15.06
CA THR A 215 -9.42 9.35 -16.11
C THR A 215 -10.86 9.85 -15.88
N LYS A 216 -11.67 9.83 -16.95
CA LYS A 216 -13.10 10.20 -16.87
C LYS A 216 -13.98 9.03 -16.39
N ASP A 217 -13.51 7.80 -16.52
CA ASP A 217 -14.26 6.58 -16.21
C ASP A 217 -13.37 5.64 -15.33
N TYR A 218 -13.55 5.76 -14.02
CA TYR A 218 -12.81 4.94 -13.03
C TYR A 218 -13.11 3.45 -13.21
N LYS A 219 -14.37 3.11 -13.55
CA LYS A 219 -14.78 1.72 -13.72
C LYS A 219 -14.09 1.08 -14.92
N ALA A 220 -14.02 1.77 -16.06
CA ALA A 220 -13.30 1.28 -17.23
C ALA A 220 -11.82 1.06 -16.92
N THR A 221 -11.17 2.01 -16.22
CA THR A 221 -9.76 1.91 -15.84
C THR A 221 -9.50 0.74 -14.88
N ILE A 222 -10.28 0.62 -13.81
CA ILE A 222 -10.13 -0.46 -12.83
C ILE A 222 -10.42 -1.83 -13.46
N THR A 223 -11.44 -1.90 -14.35
CA THR A 223 -11.73 -3.14 -15.10
C THR A 223 -10.56 -3.54 -16.01
N ALA A 224 -9.93 -2.58 -16.69
CA ALA A 224 -8.74 -2.85 -17.51
C ALA A 224 -7.56 -3.33 -16.65
N MET A 225 -7.30 -2.72 -15.49
CA MET A 225 -6.29 -3.20 -14.53
C MET A 225 -6.56 -4.64 -14.09
N ARG A 226 -7.81 -4.97 -13.74
CA ARG A 226 -8.22 -6.34 -13.38
C ARG A 226 -8.00 -7.32 -14.52
N ALA A 227 -8.31 -6.92 -15.76
CA ALA A 227 -8.10 -7.75 -16.95
C ALA A 227 -6.61 -8.07 -17.16
N GLU A 228 -5.71 -7.11 -16.95
CA GLU A 228 -4.26 -7.35 -17.01
C GLU A 228 -3.78 -8.26 -15.88
N LEU A 229 -4.28 -8.09 -14.65
CA LEU A 229 -3.97 -8.97 -13.51
C LEU A 229 -4.48 -10.40 -13.73
N GLY A 230 -5.61 -10.58 -14.42
CA GLY A 230 -6.14 -11.89 -14.77
C GLY A 230 -5.29 -12.69 -15.77
N LYS A 231 -4.24 -12.08 -16.35
CA LYS A 231 -3.28 -12.75 -17.27
C LYS A 231 -2.03 -13.28 -16.53
N VAL A 232 -1.92 -13.07 -15.22
CA VAL A 232 -0.77 -13.44 -14.39
C VAL A 232 -1.06 -14.70 -13.62
#